data_3e8102c9ef4f15503339de0be8c1688e
#
_entry.id   3e8102c9ef4f15503339de0be8c1688e
#
_cell.length_a   1.000
_cell.length_b   1.000
_cell.length_c   1.000
_cell.angle_alpha   90.00
_cell.angle_beta   90.00
_cell.angle_gamma   90.00
#
_symmetry.space_group_name_H-M   'P 1'
#
loop_
_entity.id
_entity.type
_entity.pdbx_description
1 polymer ?
#
loop_
_entity_poly.entity_id
_entity_poly.type
_entity_poly.pdbx_seq_one_letter_code
_entity_poly.pdbx_strand_id
1 'polypeptide(L)'
;MIKLTLSAFALLLLSACTTQYPNQQLTGKQFPSISGESLEQTMVTIPSDFKADKTLLLIGYKQDSQFDIDRWLIGLDMAXVTLPTYELPTIAGMAPRMFSAFIDSGMRKGIPKELWGGVITIYKDGETVQKFTGNQSPNNSRVVLINSSGEILYFYDRGFSVDALNKLKETIE
;
A
#
# COMPACT_ATOMS: atom_id res chain seq x y z
N MET A 1 -24.81 1.17 58.05
CA MET A 1 -23.64 0.42 57.51
C MET A 1 -23.86 0.22 56.00
N ILE A 2 -23.19 1.02 55.19
CA ILE A 2 -23.31 0.99 53.73
C ILE A 2 -22.20 0.09 53.22
N LYS A 3 -22.60 -1.03 52.61
CA LYS A 3 -21.62 -1.93 51.95
C LYS A 3 -21.29 -1.39 50.57
N LEU A 4 -20.06 -0.90 50.42
CA LEU A 4 -19.53 -0.49 49.13
C LEU A 4 -19.12 -1.75 48.37
N THR A 5 -19.90 -2.13 47.35
CA THR A 5 -19.49 -3.17 46.44
C THR A 5 -18.62 -2.53 45.37
N LEU A 6 -17.32 -2.80 45.44
CA LEU A 6 -16.36 -2.38 44.43
C LEU A 6 -16.53 -3.27 43.22
N SER A 7 -17.21 -2.77 42.18
CA SER A 7 -17.34 -3.47 40.92
C SER A 7 -16.03 -3.27 40.15
N ALA A 8 -15.20 -4.29 40.12
CA ALA A 8 -13.98 -4.26 39.35
C ALA A 8 -14.35 -4.37 37.86
N PHE A 9 -14.35 -3.24 37.18
CA PHE A 9 -14.52 -3.20 35.71
C PHE A 9 -13.18 -3.62 35.12
N ALA A 10 -13.08 -4.89 34.76
CA ALA A 10 -11.90 -5.38 34.07
C ALA A 10 -11.92 -4.84 32.65
N LEU A 11 -11.11 -3.80 32.41
CA LEU A 11 -10.84 -3.33 31.06
C LEU A 11 -10.06 -4.45 30.34
N LEU A 12 -10.75 -5.21 29.53
CA LEU A 12 -10.09 -6.09 28.56
C LEU A 12 -9.47 -5.19 27.50
N LEU A 13 -8.19 -4.94 27.65
CA LEU A 13 -7.40 -4.36 26.58
C LEU A 13 -7.27 -5.44 25.51
N LEU A 14 -8.19 -5.41 24.55
CA LEU A 14 -8.05 -6.16 23.33
C LEU A 14 -6.86 -5.55 22.57
N SER A 15 -5.67 -6.04 22.86
CA SER A 15 -4.53 -5.79 21.98
C SER A 15 -4.89 -6.42 20.66
N ALA A 16 -5.27 -5.59 19.71
CA ALA A 16 -5.41 -6.03 18.33
C ALA A 16 -4.01 -6.40 17.86
N CYS A 17 -3.65 -7.66 18.03
CA CYS A 17 -2.41 -8.19 17.46
C CYS A 17 -2.54 -8.14 15.95
N THR A 18 -1.94 -7.14 15.33
CA THR A 18 -1.78 -7.13 13.89
C THR A 18 -0.86 -8.29 13.53
N THR A 19 -1.31 -9.16 12.66
CA THR A 19 -0.50 -10.28 12.19
C THR A 19 0.76 -9.73 11.51
N GLN A 20 1.92 -10.18 11.96
CA GLN A 20 3.20 -9.79 11.38
C GLN A 20 3.68 -10.83 10.39
N TYR A 21 4.09 -10.37 9.22
CA TYR A 21 4.66 -11.19 8.16
C TYR A 21 6.09 -10.72 7.90
N PRO A 22 7.07 -11.62 7.84
CA PRO A 22 8.45 -11.21 7.59
C PRO A 22 8.60 -10.54 6.22
N ASN A 23 9.44 -9.51 6.16
CA ASN A 23 9.74 -8.85 4.90
C ASN A 23 10.41 -9.83 3.93
N GLN A 24 10.14 -9.66 2.64
CA GLN A 24 10.51 -10.60 1.59
C GLN A 24 11.45 -9.95 0.58
N GLN A 25 12.18 -10.79 -0.17
CA GLN A 25 12.87 -10.40 -1.39
C GLN A 25 12.04 -10.92 -2.55
N LEU A 26 11.50 -10.00 -3.35
CA LEU A 26 10.44 -10.35 -4.31
C LEU A 26 10.86 -10.23 -5.78
N THR A 27 12.03 -9.66 -6.07
CA THR A 27 12.50 -9.52 -7.46
C THR A 27 12.52 -10.90 -8.13
N GLY A 28 11.94 -11.00 -9.32
CA GLY A 28 11.82 -12.24 -10.09
C GLY A 28 10.57 -13.04 -9.77
N LYS A 29 9.80 -12.65 -8.72
CA LYS A 29 8.55 -13.35 -8.38
C LYS A 29 7.37 -12.74 -9.13
N GLN A 30 6.28 -13.51 -9.19
CA GLN A 30 5.03 -13.06 -9.81
C GLN A 30 4.19 -12.30 -8.78
N PHE A 31 3.77 -11.07 -9.12
CA PHE A 31 2.86 -10.30 -8.27
C PHE A 31 1.50 -11.02 -8.20
N PRO A 32 0.91 -11.16 -7.01
CA PRO A 32 -0.37 -11.89 -6.90
C PRO A 32 -1.51 -11.13 -7.59
N SER A 33 -2.49 -11.87 -8.08
CA SER A 33 -3.71 -11.27 -8.64
C SER A 33 -4.56 -10.72 -7.48
N ILE A 34 -4.75 -9.41 -7.46
CA ILE A 34 -5.52 -8.72 -6.42
C ILE A 34 -6.47 -7.72 -7.08
N SER A 35 -7.50 -7.31 -6.34
CA SER A 35 -8.47 -6.32 -6.83
C SER A 35 -8.56 -5.15 -5.88
N GLY A 36 -8.77 -3.98 -6.45
CA GLY A 36 -9.05 -2.77 -5.71
C GLY A 36 -9.98 -1.87 -6.48
N GLU A 37 -10.33 -0.75 -5.86
CA GLU A 37 -11.17 0.26 -6.50
C GLU A 37 -10.41 1.57 -6.49
N SER A 38 -10.33 2.22 -7.65
CA SER A 38 -9.70 3.54 -7.72
C SER A 38 -10.61 4.57 -7.02
N LEU A 39 -10.05 5.72 -6.65
CA LEU A 39 -10.87 6.80 -6.09
C LEU A 39 -11.88 7.36 -7.12
N GLU A 40 -11.72 7.04 -8.40
CA GLU A 40 -12.73 7.29 -9.44
C GLU A 40 -13.87 6.28 -9.43
N GLN A 41 -13.83 5.31 -8.52
CA GLN A 41 -14.83 4.24 -8.40
C GLN A 41 -14.80 3.26 -9.57
N THR A 42 -13.59 3.00 -10.09
CA THR A 42 -13.36 1.98 -11.14
C THR A 42 -12.67 0.78 -10.51
N MET A 43 -13.23 -0.42 -10.70
CA MET A 43 -12.60 -1.66 -10.26
C MET A 43 -11.38 -1.97 -11.12
N VAL A 44 -10.29 -2.34 -10.48
CA VAL A 44 -9.01 -2.66 -11.15
C VAL A 44 -8.51 -4.00 -10.63
N THR A 45 -8.15 -4.88 -11.53
CA THR A 45 -7.49 -6.16 -11.20
C THR A 45 -6.00 -6.02 -11.55
N ILE A 46 -5.16 -6.17 -10.54
CA ILE A 46 -3.70 -6.03 -10.68
C ILE A 46 -3.08 -7.42 -10.71
N PRO A 47 -2.18 -7.73 -11.63
CA PRO A 47 -1.61 -6.86 -12.66
C PRO A 47 -2.36 -6.84 -14.01
N SER A 48 -3.38 -7.67 -14.18
CA SER A 48 -3.97 -7.97 -15.50
C SER A 48 -4.55 -6.76 -16.23
N ASP A 49 -5.02 -5.74 -15.50
CA ASP A 49 -5.60 -4.55 -16.12
C ASP A 49 -4.55 -3.52 -16.54
N PHE A 50 -3.30 -3.69 -16.11
CA PHE A 50 -2.20 -2.79 -16.51
C PHE A 50 -1.64 -3.22 -17.86
N LYS A 51 -1.61 -2.30 -18.82
CA LYS A 51 -1.23 -2.59 -20.20
C LYS A 51 0.16 -2.08 -20.60
N ALA A 52 0.77 -1.26 -19.72
CA ALA A 52 2.10 -0.73 -19.97
C ALA A 52 3.17 -1.83 -19.83
N ASP A 53 4.27 -1.67 -20.52
CA ASP A 53 5.41 -2.60 -20.44
C ASP A 53 5.96 -2.68 -19.01
N LYS A 54 5.97 -1.54 -18.31
CA LYS A 54 6.39 -1.48 -16.91
C LYS A 54 5.42 -0.57 -16.15
N THR A 55 5.07 -0.96 -14.93
CA THR A 55 4.19 -0.20 -14.03
C THR A 55 4.80 -0.18 -12.63
N LEU A 56 4.78 0.97 -12.00
CA LEU A 56 5.29 1.14 -10.63
C LEU A 56 4.12 1.17 -9.65
N LEU A 57 4.23 0.39 -8.58
CA LEU A 57 3.26 0.34 -7.49
C LEU A 57 3.93 0.86 -6.21
N LEU A 58 3.31 1.83 -5.56
CA LEU A 58 3.73 2.37 -4.27
C LEU A 58 2.69 1.93 -3.24
N ILE A 59 3.00 0.89 -2.48
CA ILE A 59 2.04 0.23 -1.58
C ILE A 59 2.26 0.75 -0.16
N GLY A 60 1.20 1.24 0.48
CA GLY A 60 1.25 1.74 1.85
C GLY A 60 0.29 1.00 2.76
N TYR A 61 0.74 0.67 4.00
CA TYR A 61 -0.04 -0.08 4.97
C TYR A 61 -0.58 0.77 6.11
N LYS A 62 0.02 1.92 6.34
CA LYS A 62 -0.34 2.85 7.41
C LYS A 62 -0.47 4.26 6.85
N GLN A 63 -1.21 5.10 7.54
CA GLN A 63 -1.31 6.51 7.16
C GLN A 63 0.08 7.15 7.06
N ASP A 64 0.98 6.83 8.01
CA ASP A 64 2.33 7.38 8.02
C ASP A 64 3.20 6.93 6.83
N SER A 65 2.83 5.84 6.14
CA SER A 65 3.57 5.44 4.95
C SER A 65 3.43 6.45 3.81
N GLN A 66 2.44 7.34 3.89
CA GLN A 66 2.29 8.42 2.89
C GLN A 66 3.52 9.32 2.86
N PHE A 67 4.16 9.57 4.01
CA PHE A 67 5.39 10.39 4.04
C PHE A 67 6.51 9.75 3.20
N ASP A 68 6.60 8.43 3.19
CA ASP A 68 7.59 7.74 2.38
C ASP A 68 7.18 7.73 0.90
N ILE A 69 5.90 7.49 0.61
CA ILE A 69 5.36 7.52 -0.75
C ILE A 69 5.60 8.90 -1.37
N ASP A 70 5.33 9.97 -0.62
CA ASP A 70 5.54 11.35 -1.12
C ASP A 70 7.00 11.58 -1.52
N ARG A 71 7.95 11.07 -0.71
CA ARG A 71 9.38 11.19 -1.05
C ARG A 71 9.71 10.45 -2.34
N TRP A 72 9.11 9.27 -2.55
CA TRP A 72 9.28 8.53 -3.80
C TRP A 72 8.70 9.31 -4.99
N LEU A 73 7.49 9.85 -4.86
CA LEU A 73 6.84 10.61 -5.94
C LEU A 73 7.67 11.85 -6.30
N ILE A 74 8.15 12.59 -5.28
CA ILE A 74 9.01 13.75 -5.50
C ILE A 74 10.32 13.33 -6.18
N GLY A 75 10.94 12.25 -5.70
CA GLY A 75 12.19 11.76 -6.28
C GLY A 75 12.03 11.33 -7.74
N LEU A 76 10.95 10.63 -8.05
CA LEU A 76 10.63 10.21 -9.43
C LEU A 76 10.42 11.44 -10.35
N ASP A 77 9.66 12.40 -9.87
CA ASP A 77 9.40 13.64 -10.61
C ASP A 77 10.72 14.40 -10.88
N MET A 78 11.53 14.58 -9.85
CA MET A 78 12.83 15.26 -9.98
C MET A 78 13.80 14.51 -10.89
N ALA A 79 13.65 13.21 -10.99
CA ALA A 79 14.49 12.36 -11.83
C ALA A 79 13.95 12.13 -13.26
N UNK A 80 12.61 12.56 -13.50
CA UNK A 80 12.22 12.44 -14.52
C UNK A 80 11.84 11.31 -14.93
N VAL A 81 11.50 10.58 -14.17
CA VAL A 81 11.01 9.24 -14.48
C VAL A 81 9.53 9.31 -14.88
N THR A 82 9.22 8.83 -16.05
CA THR A 82 7.85 8.87 -16.60
C THR A 82 7.39 7.44 -16.92
N LEU A 83 6.68 6.82 -15.98
CA LEU A 83 6.02 5.53 -16.19
C LEU A 83 4.71 5.50 -15.40
N PRO A 84 3.73 4.69 -15.80
CA PRO A 84 2.51 4.56 -15.02
C PRO A 84 2.85 4.19 -13.58
N THR A 85 2.43 5.03 -12.65
CA THR A 85 2.68 4.86 -11.21
C THR A 85 1.34 4.90 -10.48
N TYR A 86 1.12 3.93 -9.62
CA TYR A 86 -0.11 3.81 -8.84
C TYR A 86 0.21 3.73 -7.36
N GLU A 87 -0.51 4.50 -6.56
CA GLU A 87 -0.49 4.38 -5.11
C GLU A 87 -1.55 3.34 -4.70
N LEU A 88 -1.14 2.38 -3.87
CA LEU A 88 -2.02 1.33 -3.40
C LEU A 88 -2.14 1.40 -1.86
N PRO A 89 -3.04 2.25 -1.33
CA PRO A 89 -3.38 2.17 0.08
C PRO A 89 -3.98 0.79 0.35
N THR A 90 -3.30 -0.02 1.17
CA THR A 90 -3.60 -1.43 1.34
C THR A 90 -3.92 -1.69 2.80
N ILE A 91 -5.19 -1.80 3.12
CA ILE A 91 -5.70 -1.78 4.48
C ILE A 91 -6.33 -3.13 4.81
N ALA A 92 -5.60 -3.95 5.57
CA ALA A 92 -6.06 -5.27 5.96
C ALA A 92 -7.03 -5.17 7.15
N GLY A 93 -7.92 -6.14 7.24
CA GLY A 93 -8.82 -6.30 8.36
C GLY A 93 -10.27 -6.10 8.01
N MET A 94 -11.13 -6.58 8.91
CA MET A 94 -12.59 -6.57 8.73
C MET A 94 -13.18 -5.17 8.92
N ALA A 95 -12.72 -4.44 9.96
CA ALA A 95 -13.28 -3.13 10.29
C ALA A 95 -12.99 -2.09 9.18
N PRO A 96 -11.77 -1.96 8.66
CA PRO A 96 -11.55 -1.07 7.52
C PRO A 96 -12.39 -1.45 6.29
N ARG A 97 -12.58 -2.75 6.06
CA ARG A 97 -13.40 -3.23 4.96
C ARG A 97 -14.87 -2.78 5.08
N MET A 98 -15.41 -2.81 6.31
CA MET A 98 -16.77 -2.34 6.59
C MET A 98 -16.93 -0.84 6.41
N PHE A 99 -15.85 -0.06 6.60
CA PHE A 99 -15.87 1.40 6.52
C PHE A 99 -15.12 1.94 5.29
N SER A 100 -14.89 1.10 4.29
CA SER A 100 -14.08 1.48 3.11
C SER A 100 -14.62 2.72 2.39
N ALA A 101 -15.94 2.82 2.22
CA ALA A 101 -16.55 3.99 1.57
C ALA A 101 -16.26 5.29 2.33
N PHE A 102 -16.23 5.23 3.65
CA PHE A 102 -15.92 6.40 4.49
C PHE A 102 -14.44 6.78 4.36
N ILE A 103 -13.56 5.78 4.35
CA ILE A 103 -12.10 6.00 4.21
C ILE A 103 -11.80 6.60 2.83
N ASP A 104 -12.37 6.02 1.78
CA ASP A 104 -12.17 6.51 0.39
C ASP A 104 -12.73 7.92 0.22
N SER A 105 -13.87 8.21 0.86
CA SER A 105 -14.44 9.57 0.84
C SER A 105 -13.50 10.58 1.52
N GLY A 106 -12.85 10.15 2.59
CA GLY A 106 -11.84 10.99 3.26
C GLY A 106 -10.64 11.27 2.35
N MET A 107 -10.16 10.24 1.66
CA MET A 107 -9.05 10.39 0.70
C MET A 107 -9.43 11.34 -0.45
N ARG A 108 -10.64 11.21 -0.99
CA ARG A 108 -11.12 12.10 -2.08
C ARG A 108 -11.14 13.57 -1.66
N LYS A 109 -11.35 13.87 -0.38
CA LYS A 109 -11.35 15.25 0.10
C LYS A 109 -9.93 15.85 0.14
N GLY A 110 -8.93 15.01 0.31
CA GLY A 110 -7.53 15.45 0.40
C GLY A 110 -6.72 15.35 -0.87
N ILE A 111 -7.18 14.60 -1.87
CA ILE A 111 -6.42 14.31 -3.10
C ILE A 111 -7.11 15.02 -4.27
N PRO A 112 -6.35 15.80 -5.10
CA PRO A 112 -6.94 16.41 -6.29
C PRO A 112 -7.59 15.36 -7.21
N LYS A 113 -8.72 15.73 -7.79
CA LYS A 113 -9.56 14.80 -8.55
C LYS A 113 -8.82 14.16 -9.75
N GLU A 114 -7.95 14.91 -10.36
CA GLU A 114 -7.15 14.46 -11.51
C GLU A 114 -6.17 13.33 -11.15
N LEU A 115 -5.91 13.11 -9.87
CA LEU A 115 -5.03 12.03 -9.38
C LEU A 115 -5.80 10.79 -8.93
N TRP A 116 -7.13 10.85 -8.88
CA TRP A 116 -7.95 9.75 -8.32
C TRP A 116 -7.77 8.42 -9.07
N GLY A 117 -7.52 8.47 -10.37
CA GLY A 117 -7.30 7.26 -11.16
C GLY A 117 -5.99 6.55 -10.82
N GLY A 118 -5.05 7.28 -10.25
CA GLY A 118 -3.74 6.73 -9.82
C GLY A 118 -3.72 6.19 -8.39
N VAL A 119 -4.84 6.29 -7.64
CA VAL A 119 -4.93 5.81 -6.26
C VAL A 119 -5.97 4.68 -6.23
N ILE A 120 -5.51 3.45 -5.96
CA ILE A 120 -6.34 2.24 -5.96
C ILE A 120 -6.31 1.64 -4.54
N THR A 121 -7.44 1.68 -3.85
CA THR A 121 -7.53 1.18 -2.47
C THR A 121 -7.77 -0.32 -2.47
N ILE A 122 -6.96 -1.03 -1.68
CA ILE A 122 -7.01 -2.49 -1.55
C ILE A 122 -7.52 -2.83 -0.16
N TYR A 123 -8.73 -3.37 -0.06
CA TYR A 123 -9.34 -3.79 1.20
C TYR A 123 -9.48 -5.31 1.29
N LYS A 124 -10.21 -5.90 0.35
CA LYS A 124 -10.50 -7.33 0.36
C LYS A 124 -9.21 -8.16 0.33
N ASP A 125 -8.28 -7.77 -0.53
CA ASP A 125 -7.02 -8.48 -0.73
C ASP A 125 -5.86 -7.90 0.10
N GLY A 126 -6.16 -7.02 1.06
CA GLY A 126 -5.13 -6.33 1.85
C GLY A 126 -4.22 -7.30 2.60
N GLU A 127 -4.79 -8.34 3.21
CA GLU A 127 -3.99 -9.33 3.92
C GLU A 127 -3.11 -10.14 2.94
N THR A 128 -3.63 -10.47 1.77
CA THR A 128 -2.87 -11.16 0.73
C THR A 128 -1.61 -10.36 0.35
N VAL A 129 -1.76 -9.05 0.16
CA VAL A 129 -0.63 -8.17 -0.19
C VAL A 129 0.36 -8.10 0.96
N GLN A 130 -0.12 -7.91 2.20
CA GLN A 130 0.77 -7.82 3.37
C GLN A 130 1.55 -9.11 3.60
N LYS A 131 0.90 -10.25 3.44
CA LYS A 131 1.54 -11.56 3.58
C LYS A 131 2.60 -11.77 2.49
N PHE A 132 2.30 -11.37 1.26
CA PHE A 132 3.21 -11.52 0.12
C PHE A 132 4.45 -10.64 0.26
N THR A 133 4.28 -9.35 0.62
CA THR A 133 5.39 -8.39 0.68
C THR A 133 6.12 -8.38 2.03
N GLY A 134 5.47 -8.89 3.08
CA GLY A 134 5.89 -8.63 4.45
C GLY A 134 5.37 -7.28 4.94
N ASN A 135 5.22 -7.15 6.26
CA ASN A 135 4.69 -5.91 6.85
C ASN A 135 5.49 -5.42 8.06
N GLN A 136 6.71 -5.91 8.23
CA GLN A 136 7.64 -5.31 9.19
C GLN A 136 8.04 -3.95 8.64
N SER A 137 8.25 -2.98 9.52
CA SER A 137 8.44 -1.57 9.14
C SER A 137 7.28 -1.06 8.27
N PRO A 138 6.04 -1.08 8.80
CA PRO A 138 4.84 -0.79 7.99
C PRO A 138 4.70 0.68 7.60
N ASN A 139 5.52 1.58 8.17
CA ASN A 139 5.55 2.99 7.76
C ASN A 139 6.39 3.23 6.51
N ASN A 140 7.17 2.22 6.06
CA ASN A 140 7.85 2.31 4.77
C ASN A 140 6.90 1.83 3.68
N SER A 141 6.94 2.47 2.52
CA SER A 141 6.22 1.98 1.34
C SER A 141 6.91 0.73 0.80
N ARG A 142 6.13 -0.11 0.12
CA ARG A 142 6.66 -1.17 -0.73
C ARG A 142 6.66 -0.65 -2.16
N VAL A 143 7.84 -0.50 -2.72
CA VAL A 143 8.06 0.01 -4.08
C VAL A 143 8.24 -1.20 -4.98
N VAL A 144 7.31 -1.41 -5.89
CA VAL A 144 7.26 -2.63 -6.72
C VAL A 144 7.17 -2.22 -8.19
N LEU A 145 8.18 -2.54 -8.97
CA LEU A 145 8.12 -2.37 -10.43
C LEU A 145 7.75 -3.72 -11.04
N ILE A 146 6.67 -3.75 -11.81
CA ILE A 146 6.23 -4.98 -12.50
C ILE A 146 6.26 -4.76 -14.01
N ASN A 147 6.48 -5.85 -14.76
CA ASN A 147 6.32 -5.83 -16.20
C ASN A 147 4.86 -6.17 -16.59
N SER A 148 4.56 -6.18 -17.88
CA SER A 148 3.20 -6.43 -18.39
C SER A 148 2.67 -7.83 -18.04
N SER A 149 3.52 -8.79 -17.71
CA SER A 149 3.09 -10.12 -17.27
C SER A 149 2.92 -10.21 -15.74
N GLY A 150 3.26 -9.14 -15.01
CA GLY A 150 3.18 -9.11 -13.55
C GLY A 150 4.42 -9.62 -12.83
N GLU A 151 5.49 -9.92 -13.56
CA GLU A 151 6.77 -10.28 -12.92
C GLU A 151 7.38 -9.04 -12.26
N ILE A 152 7.88 -9.21 -11.05
CA ILE A 152 8.50 -8.13 -10.26
C ILE A 152 9.95 -7.93 -10.74
N LEU A 153 10.21 -6.77 -11.32
CA LEU A 153 11.54 -6.40 -11.81
C LEU A 153 12.37 -5.71 -10.73
N TYR A 154 11.70 -5.03 -9.77
CA TYR A 154 12.34 -4.32 -8.68
C TYR A 154 11.43 -4.37 -7.46
N PHE A 155 12.03 -4.57 -6.27
CA PHE A 155 11.32 -4.53 -5.01
C PHE A 155 12.18 -3.84 -3.95
N TYR A 156 11.56 -2.91 -3.19
CA TYR A 156 12.28 -2.20 -2.13
C TYR A 156 11.30 -1.77 -1.03
N ASP A 157 11.70 -1.93 0.24
CA ASP A 157 10.81 -1.67 1.39
C ASP A 157 11.51 -1.02 2.58
N ARG A 158 12.69 -0.40 2.37
CA ARG A 158 13.50 0.12 3.47
C ARG A 158 13.45 1.65 3.61
N GLY A 159 12.44 2.28 3.01
CA GLY A 159 12.26 3.74 3.05
C GLY A 159 13.08 4.46 1.97
N PHE A 160 12.57 5.56 1.47
CA PHE A 160 13.17 6.29 0.35
C PHE A 160 14.66 6.59 0.60
N SER A 161 15.46 6.35 -0.43
CA SER A 161 16.84 6.85 -0.51
C SER A 161 17.20 7.11 -1.97
N VAL A 162 18.17 8.00 -2.17
CA VAL A 162 18.66 8.33 -3.53
C VAL A 162 19.27 7.09 -4.19
N ASP A 163 19.98 6.27 -3.41
CA ASP A 163 20.54 5.02 -3.96
C ASP A 163 19.44 4.07 -4.45
N ALA A 164 18.35 3.93 -3.69
CA ALA A 164 17.24 3.08 -4.10
C ALA A 164 16.55 3.64 -5.35
N LEU A 165 16.39 4.96 -5.43
CA LEU A 165 15.84 5.60 -6.62
C LEU A 165 16.73 5.35 -7.85
N ASN A 166 18.04 5.48 -7.70
CA ASN A 166 18.97 5.24 -8.81
C ASN A 166 18.89 3.78 -9.30
N LYS A 167 18.82 2.81 -8.38
CA LYS A 167 18.65 1.39 -8.74
C LYS A 167 17.33 1.14 -9.45
N LEU A 168 16.25 1.80 -9.00
CA LEU A 168 14.96 1.71 -9.69
C LEU A 168 15.09 2.25 -11.12
N LYS A 169 15.72 3.40 -11.31
CA LYS A 169 15.93 4.00 -12.63
C LYS A 169 16.70 3.06 -13.57
N GLU A 170 17.79 2.46 -13.06
CA GLU A 170 18.58 1.49 -13.83
C GLU A 170 17.72 0.29 -14.28
N THR A 171 16.71 -0.07 -13.48
CA THR A 171 15.81 -1.19 -13.82
C THR A 171 14.74 -0.75 -14.84
N ILE A 172 14.38 0.53 -14.85
CA ILE A 172 13.39 1.08 -15.79
C ILE A 172 14.00 1.22 -17.19
N GLU A 173 15.27 1.59 -17.29
CA GLU A 173 16.01 1.77 -18.56
C GLU A 173 16.25 0.43 -19.27
#